data_7a0744636db53d8d19b6959aa2f38ad4
#
_entry.id   7a0744636db53d8d19b6959aa2f38ad4
#
_cell.length_a   1.000
_cell.length_b   1.000
_cell.length_c   1.000
_cell.angle_alpha   90.00
_cell.angle_beta   90.00
_cell.angle_gamma   90.00
#
_symmetry.space_group_name_H-M   'P 1'
#
loop_
_entity.id
_entity.type
_entity.pdbx_description
1 polymer ?
#
loop_
_entity_poly.entity_id
_entity_poly.type
_entity_poly.pdbx_seq_one_letter_code
_entity_poly.pdbx_strand_id
1 'polypeptide(L)'
;RRTNFAGWAILIIYKNDNLPINQINVYDGLEALSVDFVGEIDTVTINLNSLNVLDDVGSKIGFLAWEGDSLLDIDESLKINGDVLSNSQNPPTNAFNSTNTFSGETNLFNMDLDVYDIQNNIQVGDTEAIIEITSGRDFVMINSIVTKLNNQLPDGTITIDAINKECNSRVIVVDYTIYNLNCTNALPSGTPIAIYINDEFFEYLETILPIPIDGQFSDQITLVIPDDIPNTFEIKFVIDDLGTGIGIVNELIETNNSFVTTFDFFVPIEFNPLEDLIVCNEGLTRGTFDFSNYEELVKTNPDFTVQFYENQEDANLQINEIWNTNNYIATTTPKEVFVRINDDFCFTTTSFFL
;
A
#
# COMPACT_ATOMS: atom_id res chain seq x y z
N ARG A 1 9.49 -9.14 61.29
CA ARG A 1 8.16 -8.56 61.05
C ARG A 1 7.19 -9.71 60.68
N ARG A 2 6.03 -9.77 61.27
CA ARG A 2 4.94 -10.64 60.81
C ARG A 2 4.04 -9.74 59.99
N THR A 3 4.03 -9.95 58.70
CA THR A 3 3.09 -9.31 57.77
C THR A 3 1.76 -10.07 57.88
N ASN A 4 0.69 -9.41 58.24
CA ASN A 4 -0.65 -9.98 58.30
C ASN A 4 -1.58 -9.18 57.41
N PHE A 5 -1.38 -9.28 56.09
CA PHE A 5 -2.38 -8.76 55.16
C PHE A 5 -2.87 -9.87 54.22
N ALA A 6 -4.08 -9.75 53.73
CA ALA A 6 -4.64 -10.58 52.70
C ALA A 6 -5.32 -9.67 51.67
N GLY A 7 -5.02 -9.90 50.41
CA GLY A 7 -5.61 -9.20 49.31
C GLY A 7 -6.15 -10.20 48.27
N TRP A 8 -7.01 -9.74 47.42
CA TRP A 8 -7.45 -10.43 46.23
C TRP A 8 -7.65 -9.43 45.09
N ALA A 9 -7.48 -9.87 43.89
CA ALA A 9 -7.69 -9.07 42.67
C ALA A 9 -8.68 -9.78 41.74
N ILE A 10 -9.41 -9.01 40.97
CA ILE A 10 -10.25 -9.52 39.90
C ILE A 10 -9.74 -8.86 38.61
N LEU A 11 -9.36 -9.68 37.64
CA LEU A 11 -9.07 -9.24 36.30
C LEU A 11 -10.32 -9.40 35.44
N ILE A 12 -10.78 -8.33 34.81
CA ILE A 12 -11.93 -8.33 33.90
C ILE A 12 -11.45 -8.04 32.48
N ILE A 13 -11.62 -9.02 31.59
CA ILE A 13 -11.36 -8.85 30.16
C ILE A 13 -12.69 -8.63 29.46
N TYR A 14 -12.81 -7.57 28.66
CA TYR A 14 -14.02 -7.25 27.92
C TYR A 14 -13.72 -6.79 26.51
N LYS A 15 -14.68 -7.00 25.59
CA LYS A 15 -14.66 -6.44 24.23
C LYS A 15 -15.55 -5.19 24.19
N ASN A 16 -15.08 -4.16 23.51
CA ASN A 16 -15.86 -2.96 23.22
C ASN A 16 -15.55 -2.51 21.78
N ASP A 17 -16.56 -2.47 20.93
CA ASP A 17 -16.40 -2.14 19.52
C ASP A 17 -15.97 -0.65 19.28
N ASN A 18 -16.02 0.18 20.31
CA ASN A 18 -15.50 1.57 20.26
C ASN A 18 -14.04 1.69 20.73
N LEU A 19 -13.39 0.58 21.08
CA LEU A 19 -11.98 0.57 21.48
C LEU A 19 -11.13 -0.16 20.43
N PRO A 20 -9.88 0.29 20.27
CA PRO A 20 -8.92 -0.37 19.40
C PRO A 20 -8.76 -1.86 19.71
N ILE A 21 -8.61 -2.67 18.66
CA ILE A 21 -8.28 -4.09 18.82
C ILE A 21 -6.83 -4.21 19.28
N ASN A 22 -6.61 -4.94 20.37
CA ASN A 22 -5.30 -5.22 20.90
C ASN A 22 -5.21 -6.71 21.28
N GLN A 23 -4.01 -7.26 21.19
CA GLN A 23 -3.71 -8.52 21.84
C GLN A 23 -3.47 -8.25 23.31
N ILE A 24 -4.18 -8.99 24.17
CA ILE A 24 -4.01 -8.94 25.62
C ILE A 24 -3.53 -10.32 26.08
N ASN A 25 -2.33 -10.35 26.67
CA ASN A 25 -1.83 -11.54 27.34
C ASN A 25 -1.91 -11.32 28.86
N VAL A 26 -2.36 -12.30 29.57
CA VAL A 26 -2.47 -12.29 31.02
C VAL A 26 -1.62 -13.42 31.60
N TYR A 27 -0.70 -13.04 32.44
CA TYR A 27 0.16 -13.96 33.19
C TYR A 27 -0.28 -13.88 34.65
N ASP A 28 -0.96 -14.94 35.10
CA ASP A 28 -1.49 -15.05 36.45
C ASP A 28 -0.63 -16.05 37.24
N GLY A 29 -0.30 -15.67 38.45
CA GLY A 29 0.54 -16.47 39.32
C GLY A 29 0.93 -15.68 40.54
N LEU A 30 1.84 -16.22 41.32
CA LEU A 30 2.41 -15.55 42.47
C LEU A 30 3.90 -15.87 42.53
N GLU A 31 4.69 -14.90 42.11
CA GLU A 31 6.16 -14.92 42.26
C GLU A 31 6.53 -13.97 43.39
N ALA A 32 7.43 -14.42 44.25
CA ALA A 32 7.88 -13.63 45.39
C ALA A 32 9.40 -13.46 45.38
N LEU A 33 9.79 -12.23 45.58
CA LEU A 33 11.19 -11.82 45.78
C LEU A 33 11.38 -11.51 47.26
N SER A 34 12.42 -12.05 47.86
CA SER A 34 12.73 -11.74 49.25
C SER A 34 14.25 -11.81 49.52
N VAL A 35 14.79 -10.84 50.21
CA VAL A 35 16.17 -10.81 50.58
C VAL A 35 16.34 -11.24 52.05
N ASP A 36 17.07 -12.32 52.30
CA ASP A 36 17.30 -12.86 53.65
C ASP A 36 18.34 -12.05 54.42
N PHE A 37 19.28 -11.42 53.73
CA PHE A 37 20.39 -10.67 54.39
C PHE A 37 20.62 -9.29 53.75
N VAL A 38 20.89 -8.31 54.57
CA VAL A 38 21.19 -6.94 54.12
C VAL A 38 22.46 -6.92 53.25
N GLY A 39 22.31 -6.43 52.02
CA GLY A 39 23.43 -6.29 51.06
C GLY A 39 23.49 -7.38 49.99
N GLU A 40 22.59 -8.36 50.03
CA GLU A 40 22.34 -9.25 48.91
C GLU A 40 21.27 -8.64 47.99
N ILE A 41 21.38 -8.86 46.69
CA ILE A 41 20.36 -8.53 45.72
C ILE A 41 19.75 -9.85 45.26
N ASP A 42 18.45 -10.00 45.46
CA ASP A 42 17.71 -11.12 44.95
C ASP A 42 17.10 -10.77 43.57
N THR A 43 16.93 -11.77 42.72
CA THR A 43 16.43 -11.57 41.36
C THR A 43 15.42 -12.67 41.04
N VAL A 44 14.24 -12.24 40.55
CA VAL A 44 13.23 -13.12 39.99
C VAL A 44 13.15 -12.88 38.47
N THR A 45 13.16 -13.96 37.72
CA THR A 45 13.01 -13.92 36.26
C THR A 45 11.69 -14.58 35.87
N ILE A 46 10.87 -13.85 35.11
CA ILE A 46 9.58 -14.30 34.59
C ILE A 46 9.64 -14.28 33.07
N ASN A 47 9.39 -15.43 32.44
CA ASN A 47 9.31 -15.54 31.00
C ASN A 47 7.87 -15.31 30.52
N LEU A 48 7.65 -14.26 29.74
CA LEU A 48 6.39 -13.97 29.09
C LEU A 48 6.38 -14.69 27.73
N ASN A 49 5.69 -15.80 27.66
CA ASN A 49 5.51 -16.58 26.43
C ASN A 49 4.21 -16.21 25.72
N SER A 50 4.09 -16.62 24.46
CA SER A 50 2.87 -16.41 23.64
C SER A 50 2.59 -14.95 23.31
N LEU A 51 3.62 -14.12 23.24
CA LEU A 51 3.53 -12.83 22.60
C LEU A 51 3.36 -13.04 21.09
N ASN A 52 2.74 -12.09 20.42
CA ASN A 52 2.69 -11.99 18.95
C ASN A 52 2.76 -10.51 18.62
N VAL A 53 3.97 -9.99 18.56
CA VAL A 53 4.23 -8.57 18.33
C VAL A 53 4.13 -8.33 16.82
N LEU A 54 2.99 -7.82 16.37
CA LEU A 54 2.75 -7.38 14.98
C LEU A 54 3.18 -5.93 14.78
N ASP A 55 3.02 -5.11 15.81
CA ASP A 55 3.42 -3.72 15.86
C ASP A 55 3.80 -3.38 17.31
N ASP A 56 4.90 -2.69 17.52
CA ASP A 56 5.39 -2.30 18.85
C ASP A 56 4.79 -0.97 19.33
N VAL A 57 4.26 -0.14 18.42
CA VAL A 57 3.71 1.18 18.73
C VAL A 57 2.57 1.11 19.72
N GLY A 58 2.69 1.86 20.83
CA GLY A 58 1.68 1.92 21.89
C GLY A 58 1.53 0.64 22.71
N SER A 59 2.52 -0.27 22.62
CA SER A 59 2.57 -1.47 23.45
C SER A 59 2.83 -1.13 24.90
N LYS A 60 2.15 -1.82 25.81
CA LYS A 60 2.20 -1.58 27.24
C LYS A 60 2.32 -2.87 28.03
N ILE A 61 2.89 -2.77 29.23
CA ILE A 61 2.90 -3.82 30.23
C ILE A 61 2.40 -3.28 31.57
N GLY A 62 1.52 -4.01 32.21
CA GLY A 62 0.99 -3.67 33.52
C GLY A 62 1.33 -4.73 34.56
N PHE A 63 1.54 -4.29 35.78
CA PHE A 63 1.88 -5.12 36.92
C PHE A 63 0.91 -4.86 38.05
N LEU A 64 0.45 -5.93 38.70
CA LEU A 64 -0.13 -5.91 40.03
C LEU A 64 0.86 -6.58 40.98
N ALA A 65 1.41 -5.79 41.87
CA ALA A 65 2.33 -6.26 42.88
C ALA A 65 1.84 -5.92 44.31
N TRP A 66 2.29 -6.70 45.25
CA TRP A 66 1.99 -6.50 46.69
C TRP A 66 3.29 -6.26 47.44
N GLU A 67 3.21 -5.50 48.52
CA GLU A 67 4.31 -5.15 49.39
C GLU A 67 5.30 -4.13 48.79
N GLY A 68 4.84 -3.10 48.13
CA GLY A 68 5.68 -1.97 47.67
C GLY A 68 5.84 -0.91 48.81
N ASP A 69 7.03 -0.40 48.99
CA ASP A 69 7.38 0.58 50.01
C ASP A 69 8.01 1.85 49.42
N SER A 70 7.34 2.99 49.49
CA SER A 70 7.82 4.26 48.93
C SER A 70 9.12 4.81 49.57
N LEU A 71 9.52 4.23 50.67
CA LEU A 71 10.71 4.70 51.45
C LEU A 71 11.92 3.78 51.27
N LEU A 72 11.78 2.67 50.55
CA LEU A 72 12.84 1.70 50.34
C LEU A 72 13.41 1.81 48.91
N ASP A 73 14.19 2.85 48.67
CA ASP A 73 14.93 3.02 47.41
C ASP A 73 16.26 2.25 47.51
N ILE A 74 16.23 0.92 47.31
CA ILE A 74 17.38 0.04 47.41
C ILE A 74 17.40 -0.97 46.24
N ASP A 75 17.83 -0.52 45.08
CA ASP A 75 18.05 -1.34 43.87
C ASP A 75 16.84 -2.22 43.50
N GLU A 76 15.66 -1.69 43.75
CA GLU A 76 14.41 -2.32 43.40
C GLU A 76 14.04 -1.97 41.94
N SER A 77 14.51 -2.78 41.02
CA SER A 77 14.35 -2.51 39.60
C SER A 77 13.45 -3.51 38.91
N LEU A 78 12.70 -3.02 37.92
CA LEU A 78 11.94 -3.79 36.98
C LEU A 78 12.56 -3.67 35.58
N LYS A 79 12.83 -4.78 34.92
CA LYS A 79 13.40 -4.80 33.59
C LYS A 79 12.58 -5.66 32.63
N ILE A 80 12.60 -5.30 31.36
CA ILE A 80 12.14 -6.14 30.26
C ILE A 80 13.26 -6.28 29.22
N ASN A 81 13.57 -7.50 28.82
CA ASN A 81 14.66 -7.83 27.90
C ASN A 81 16.00 -7.19 28.24
N GLY A 82 16.26 -6.96 29.54
CA GLY A 82 17.45 -6.33 30.06
C GLY A 82 17.37 -4.81 30.24
N ASP A 83 16.37 -4.14 29.67
CA ASP A 83 16.17 -2.70 29.79
C ASP A 83 15.34 -2.34 31.02
N VAL A 84 15.78 -1.35 31.79
CA VAL A 84 15.08 -0.88 33.00
C VAL A 84 13.81 -0.12 32.61
N LEU A 85 12.66 -0.56 33.14
CA LEU A 85 11.40 0.16 33.03
C LEU A 85 11.31 1.23 34.13
N SER A 86 10.89 2.41 33.74
CA SER A 86 10.65 3.52 34.67
C SER A 86 9.60 4.47 34.09
N ASN A 87 8.93 5.22 34.93
CA ASN A 87 8.04 6.30 34.57
C ASN A 87 8.09 7.44 35.60
N SER A 88 7.21 8.43 35.50
CA SER A 88 7.22 9.60 36.38
C SER A 88 6.91 9.29 37.84
N GLN A 89 6.25 8.17 38.15
CA GLN A 89 5.90 7.73 39.49
C GLN A 89 6.86 6.65 40.01
N ASN A 90 7.41 5.85 39.11
CA ASN A 90 8.23 4.67 39.41
C ASN A 90 9.64 4.90 38.89
N PRO A 91 10.57 5.36 39.77
CA PRO A 91 11.97 5.56 39.39
C PRO A 91 12.68 4.22 39.13
N PRO A 92 13.81 4.22 38.41
CA PRO A 92 14.51 2.99 38.00
C PRO A 92 15.06 2.13 39.15
N THR A 93 15.12 2.66 40.36
CA THR A 93 15.66 2.00 41.58
C THR A 93 14.60 1.75 42.64
N ASN A 94 13.34 2.13 42.40
CA ASN A 94 12.21 1.86 43.29
C ASN A 94 10.94 1.69 42.43
N ALA A 95 10.83 0.54 41.79
CA ALA A 95 9.76 0.22 40.83
C ALA A 95 8.43 -0.12 41.53
N PHE A 96 8.46 -0.60 42.76
CA PHE A 96 7.30 -0.99 43.54
C PHE A 96 7.23 -0.13 44.80
N ASN A 97 6.60 1.03 44.71
CA ASN A 97 6.67 2.10 45.70
C ASN A 97 5.28 2.54 46.20
N SER A 98 4.29 1.65 46.15
CA SER A 98 2.90 1.88 46.54
C SER A 98 2.17 2.88 45.64
N THR A 99 2.38 2.82 44.34
CA THR A 99 1.75 3.72 43.35
C THR A 99 0.70 3.07 42.50
N ASN A 100 -0.10 3.93 41.84
CA ASN A 100 -1.05 3.54 40.83
C ASN A 100 -0.96 4.53 39.66
N THR A 101 -0.43 4.09 38.55
CA THR A 101 -0.25 4.95 37.34
C THR A 101 -1.58 5.32 36.67
N PHE A 102 -2.68 4.61 36.91
CA PHE A 102 -3.98 4.97 36.35
C PHE A 102 -4.67 6.10 37.12
N SER A 103 -4.63 6.06 38.43
CA SER A 103 -5.27 7.08 39.27
C SER A 103 -4.32 8.22 39.64
N GLY A 104 -3.01 8.02 39.49
CA GLY A 104 -1.99 8.96 39.96
C GLY A 104 -1.77 8.94 41.48
N GLU A 105 -2.33 7.98 42.19
CA GLU A 105 -2.14 7.83 43.64
C GLU A 105 -0.75 7.30 43.96
N THR A 106 -0.16 7.82 45.05
CA THR A 106 1.19 7.50 45.49
C THR A 106 1.21 6.95 46.92
N ASN A 107 0.10 6.37 47.37
CA ASN A 107 -0.03 5.85 48.74
C ASN A 107 -1.09 4.75 48.82
N LEU A 108 -0.84 3.65 48.13
CA LEU A 108 -1.77 2.52 48.09
C LEU A 108 -1.58 1.50 49.22
N PHE A 109 -0.62 1.74 50.13
CA PHE A 109 -0.34 0.84 51.24
C PHE A 109 -0.12 -0.63 50.81
N ASN A 110 1.08 -0.97 50.46
CA ASN A 110 1.49 -2.33 50.10
C ASN A 110 0.85 -2.89 48.79
N MET A 111 0.51 -2.05 47.82
CA MET A 111 0.07 -2.48 46.53
C MET A 111 0.56 -1.51 45.45
N ASP A 112 1.00 -2.08 44.35
CA ASP A 112 1.37 -1.33 43.14
C ASP A 112 0.48 -1.82 41.98
N LEU A 113 -0.08 -0.86 41.24
CA LEU A 113 -0.83 -1.11 40.03
C LEU A 113 -0.33 -0.17 38.95
N ASP A 114 0.71 -0.60 38.27
CA ASP A 114 1.49 0.25 37.39
C ASP A 114 1.54 -0.24 35.95
N VAL A 115 1.60 0.71 35.03
CA VAL A 115 1.69 0.46 33.62
C VAL A 115 2.89 1.22 33.03
N TYR A 116 3.62 0.53 32.17
CA TYR A 116 4.79 1.07 31.47
C TYR A 116 4.59 0.96 29.97
N ASP A 117 5.10 1.93 29.23
CA ASP A 117 5.25 1.85 27.77
C ASP A 117 6.46 0.96 27.45
N ILE A 118 6.29 -0.01 26.56
CA ILE A 118 7.32 -0.99 26.20
C ILE A 118 7.65 -1.02 24.70
N GLN A 119 7.15 -0.06 23.91
CA GLN A 119 7.38 0.00 22.47
C GLN A 119 8.85 0.02 22.05
N ASN A 120 9.78 0.44 22.93
CA ASN A 120 11.22 0.44 22.66
C ASN A 120 11.94 -0.80 23.21
N ASN A 121 11.22 -1.71 23.87
CA ASN A 121 11.78 -2.85 24.60
C ASN A 121 11.37 -4.19 23.99
N ILE A 122 10.47 -4.17 22.99
CA ILE A 122 10.03 -5.31 22.20
C ILE A 122 10.16 -4.95 20.72
N GLN A 123 10.18 -5.96 19.85
CA GLN A 123 10.31 -5.80 18.41
C GLN A 123 9.25 -6.59 17.67
N VAL A 124 8.88 -6.15 16.47
CA VAL A 124 8.01 -6.90 15.58
C VAL A 124 8.58 -8.29 15.34
N GLY A 125 7.74 -9.32 15.52
CA GLY A 125 8.12 -10.73 15.42
C GLY A 125 8.48 -11.38 16.77
N ASP A 126 8.58 -10.63 17.87
CA ASP A 126 8.84 -11.21 19.19
C ASP A 126 7.67 -12.11 19.62
N THR A 127 8.01 -13.31 20.09
CA THR A 127 7.05 -14.30 20.62
C THR A 127 7.19 -14.51 22.13
N GLU A 128 8.22 -13.90 22.74
CA GLU A 128 8.52 -13.96 24.15
C GLU A 128 9.22 -12.68 24.62
N ALA A 129 9.17 -12.40 25.92
CA ALA A 129 9.94 -11.37 26.58
C ALA A 129 10.36 -11.85 27.97
N ILE A 130 11.47 -11.32 28.48
CA ILE A 130 12.01 -11.68 29.78
C ILE A 130 11.82 -10.49 30.73
N ILE A 131 11.11 -10.71 31.83
CA ILE A 131 11.00 -9.77 32.94
C ILE A 131 12.01 -10.18 34.02
N GLU A 132 12.84 -9.24 34.44
CA GLU A 132 13.71 -9.37 35.59
C GLU A 132 13.30 -8.36 36.67
N ILE A 133 13.13 -8.82 37.89
CA ILE A 133 12.80 -8.01 39.06
C ILE A 133 13.90 -8.20 40.05
N THR A 134 14.48 -7.10 40.53
CA THR A 134 15.52 -7.15 41.54
C THR A 134 15.07 -6.37 42.78
N SER A 135 15.51 -6.80 43.97
CA SER A 135 15.45 -5.99 45.20
C SER A 135 16.66 -6.27 46.09
N GLY A 136 17.16 -5.24 46.69
CA GLY A 136 18.27 -5.33 47.65
C GLY A 136 17.80 -5.44 49.08
N ARG A 137 16.50 -5.33 49.39
CA ARG A 137 16.01 -5.32 50.76
C ARG A 137 14.54 -5.56 50.96
N ASP A 138 13.72 -5.35 49.97
CA ASP A 138 12.29 -5.43 50.14
C ASP A 138 11.74 -6.81 49.73
N PHE A 139 10.53 -7.09 50.23
CA PHE A 139 9.77 -8.29 49.88
C PHE A 139 8.65 -7.87 48.91
N VAL A 140 8.73 -8.30 47.66
CA VAL A 140 7.77 -7.97 46.65
C VAL A 140 7.11 -9.26 46.13
N MET A 141 5.79 -9.23 45.97
CA MET A 141 5.02 -10.33 45.38
C MET A 141 4.35 -9.86 44.10
N ILE A 142 4.71 -10.43 42.99
CA ILE A 142 4.04 -10.19 41.69
C ILE A 142 2.84 -11.12 41.60
N ASN A 143 1.64 -10.54 41.50
CA ASN A 143 0.38 -11.29 41.41
C ASN A 143 -0.05 -11.52 39.97
N SER A 144 0.05 -10.50 39.11
CA SER A 144 -0.26 -10.65 37.70
C SER A 144 0.51 -9.65 36.83
N ILE A 145 0.79 -10.08 35.61
CA ILE A 145 1.34 -9.24 34.57
C ILE A 145 0.36 -9.26 33.38
N VAL A 146 0.12 -8.11 32.80
CA VAL A 146 -0.73 -7.96 31.62
C VAL A 146 0.03 -7.23 30.53
N THR A 147 0.15 -7.82 29.36
CA THR A 147 0.66 -7.10 28.18
C THR A 147 -0.50 -6.68 27.28
N LYS A 148 -0.40 -5.46 26.77
CA LYS A 148 -1.23 -4.92 25.70
C LYS A 148 -0.33 -4.66 24.51
N LEU A 149 -0.54 -5.42 23.43
CA LEU A 149 0.19 -5.28 22.18
C LEU A 149 -0.74 -4.72 21.12
N ASN A 150 -0.23 -3.83 20.27
CA ASN A 150 -0.99 -3.29 19.17
C ASN A 150 -1.26 -4.40 18.13
N ASN A 151 -2.50 -4.51 17.70
CA ASN A 151 -2.94 -5.45 16.69
C ASN A 151 -3.75 -4.75 15.60
N GLN A 152 -3.55 -3.44 15.48
CA GLN A 152 -4.24 -2.59 14.53
C GLN A 152 -3.32 -2.33 13.36
N LEU A 153 -3.49 -3.12 12.32
CA LEU A 153 -2.74 -2.98 11.08
C LEU A 153 -3.70 -2.79 9.90
N PRO A 154 -3.33 -1.97 8.91
CA PRO A 154 -3.97 -1.95 7.60
C PRO A 154 -3.64 -3.23 6.82
N ASP A 155 -4.27 -3.40 5.67
CA ASP A 155 -3.97 -4.44 4.68
C ASP A 155 -4.25 -3.87 3.28
N GLY A 156 -3.24 -3.25 2.70
CA GLY A 156 -3.31 -2.55 1.42
C GLY A 156 -3.21 -3.53 0.25
N THR A 157 -4.20 -3.53 -0.61
CA THR A 157 -4.14 -4.24 -1.90
C THR A 157 -4.47 -3.29 -3.04
N ILE A 158 -4.01 -3.58 -4.24
CA ILE A 158 -4.23 -2.73 -5.42
C ILE A 158 -4.70 -3.57 -6.61
N THR A 159 -5.56 -2.98 -7.47
CA THR A 159 -5.94 -3.55 -8.76
C THR A 159 -5.76 -2.52 -9.87
N ILE A 160 -5.44 -2.98 -11.07
CA ILE A 160 -5.57 -2.20 -12.30
C ILE A 160 -6.95 -2.53 -12.88
N ASP A 161 -7.83 -1.54 -12.95
CA ASP A 161 -9.22 -1.72 -13.36
C ASP A 161 -9.39 -1.59 -14.88
N ALA A 162 -8.65 -0.65 -15.48
CA ALA A 162 -8.61 -0.45 -16.93
C ALA A 162 -7.31 0.22 -17.37
N ILE A 163 -6.89 -0.06 -18.59
CA ILE A 163 -5.81 0.67 -19.26
C ILE A 163 -6.36 1.21 -20.58
N ASN A 164 -6.55 2.52 -20.64
CA ASN A 164 -7.05 3.22 -21.80
C ASN A 164 -5.87 3.63 -22.69
N LYS A 165 -6.00 3.38 -23.98
CA LYS A 165 -4.99 3.64 -25.00
C LYS A 165 -5.58 4.34 -26.22
N GLU A 166 -4.78 5.11 -26.90
CA GLU A 166 -5.14 5.76 -28.15
C GLU A 166 -4.25 5.28 -29.31
N CYS A 167 -4.77 5.36 -30.52
CA CYS A 167 -4.04 4.98 -31.72
C CYS A 167 -2.84 5.88 -31.94
N ASN A 168 -1.71 5.29 -32.33
CA ASN A 168 -0.45 5.99 -32.57
C ASN A 168 0.06 6.83 -31.38
N SER A 169 -0.33 6.49 -30.19
CA SER A 169 0.07 7.15 -28.95
C SER A 169 0.81 6.18 -28.05
N ARG A 170 1.87 6.67 -27.42
CA ARG A 170 2.57 5.99 -26.33
C ARG A 170 2.10 6.45 -24.95
N VAL A 171 1.00 7.24 -24.92
CA VAL A 171 0.37 7.68 -23.69
C VAL A 171 -0.75 6.70 -23.35
N ILE A 172 -0.75 6.21 -22.12
CA ILE A 172 -1.82 5.37 -21.55
C ILE A 172 -2.41 6.03 -20.31
N VAL A 173 -3.68 5.80 -20.06
CA VAL A 173 -4.35 6.19 -18.81
C VAL A 173 -4.74 4.92 -18.09
N VAL A 174 -4.20 4.75 -16.89
CA VAL A 174 -4.44 3.56 -16.06
C VAL A 174 -5.38 3.94 -14.94
N ASP A 175 -6.56 3.32 -14.92
CA ASP A 175 -7.51 3.38 -13.81
C ASP A 175 -7.15 2.28 -12.82
N TYR A 176 -7.06 2.62 -11.53
CA TYR A 176 -6.68 1.68 -10.48
C TYR A 176 -7.49 1.90 -9.20
N THR A 177 -7.62 0.85 -8.41
CA THR A 177 -8.29 0.90 -7.12
C THR A 177 -7.40 0.28 -6.04
N ILE A 178 -7.26 1.00 -4.93
CA ILE A 178 -6.60 0.54 -3.71
C ILE A 178 -7.67 0.14 -2.72
N TYR A 179 -7.48 -0.99 -2.07
CA TYR A 179 -8.37 -1.51 -1.04
C TYR A 179 -7.61 -1.63 0.28
N ASN A 180 -8.34 -1.49 1.39
CA ASN A 180 -7.88 -1.76 2.73
C ASN A 180 -8.92 -2.68 3.39
N LEU A 181 -8.92 -3.97 3.00
CA LEU A 181 -9.95 -4.95 3.36
C LEU A 181 -9.42 -5.98 4.36
N ASN A 182 -10.34 -6.48 5.22
CA ASN A 182 -10.03 -7.45 6.27
C ASN A 182 -8.96 -6.96 7.26
N CYS A 183 -8.77 -5.68 7.34
CA CYS A 183 -7.80 -4.99 8.16
C CYS A 183 -8.39 -4.56 9.51
N THR A 184 -7.54 -4.05 10.39
CA THR A 184 -7.93 -3.58 11.72
C THR A 184 -7.57 -2.11 11.95
N ASN A 185 -6.93 -1.47 10.97
CA ASN A 185 -6.58 -0.06 10.97
C ASN A 185 -6.76 0.55 9.57
N ALA A 186 -6.84 1.88 9.52
CA ALA A 186 -6.84 2.61 8.26
C ALA A 186 -5.45 2.57 7.60
N LEU A 187 -5.41 2.41 6.27
CA LEU A 187 -4.17 2.60 5.51
C LEU A 187 -3.86 4.11 5.49
N PRO A 188 -2.67 4.55 5.91
CA PRO A 188 -2.38 5.97 6.06
C PRO A 188 -2.33 6.71 4.71
N SER A 189 -2.57 8.02 4.72
CA SER A 189 -2.22 8.88 3.58
C SER A 189 -0.72 8.95 3.41
N GLY A 190 -0.25 9.11 2.17
CA GLY A 190 1.18 9.08 1.86
C GLY A 190 1.74 7.65 1.75
N THR A 191 0.89 6.62 1.75
CA THR A 191 1.33 5.26 1.40
C THR A 191 1.77 5.24 -0.06
N PRO A 192 3.03 4.84 -0.35
CA PRO A 192 3.58 4.88 -1.70
C PRO A 192 2.98 3.80 -2.59
N ILE A 193 2.95 4.07 -3.89
CA ILE A 193 2.54 3.12 -4.92
C ILE A 193 3.62 3.12 -5.98
N ALA A 194 4.37 2.04 -6.11
CA ALA A 194 5.35 1.88 -7.17
C ALA A 194 4.72 1.28 -8.42
N ILE A 195 5.15 1.78 -9.57
CA ILE A 195 4.80 1.28 -10.89
C ILE A 195 6.05 0.69 -11.53
N TYR A 196 5.93 -0.54 -12.00
CA TYR A 196 6.99 -1.25 -12.70
C TYR A 196 6.54 -1.61 -14.12
N ILE A 197 7.48 -1.55 -15.06
CA ILE A 197 7.32 -2.03 -16.42
C ILE A 197 8.38 -3.10 -16.67
N ASN A 198 7.96 -4.32 -17.02
CA ASN A 198 8.85 -5.48 -17.19
C ASN A 198 9.77 -5.70 -15.98
N ASP A 199 9.22 -5.57 -14.76
CA ASP A 199 9.90 -5.64 -13.46
C ASP A 199 10.94 -4.52 -13.18
N GLU A 200 11.09 -3.54 -14.06
CA GLU A 200 11.92 -2.37 -13.80
C GLU A 200 11.08 -1.23 -13.22
N PHE A 201 11.58 -0.58 -12.17
CA PHE A 201 10.91 0.57 -11.55
C PHE A 201 10.75 1.69 -12.58
N PHE A 202 9.52 2.18 -12.73
CA PHE A 202 9.18 3.18 -13.72
C PHE A 202 8.81 4.53 -13.10
N GLU A 203 7.86 4.53 -12.17
CA GLU A 203 7.37 5.74 -11.52
C GLU A 203 6.75 5.40 -10.16
N TYR A 204 6.51 6.41 -9.31
CA TYR A 204 5.75 6.22 -8.08
C TYR A 204 4.78 7.37 -7.82
N LEU A 205 3.74 7.09 -7.04
CA LEU A 205 2.77 8.06 -6.51
C LEU A 205 2.44 7.68 -5.07
N GLU A 206 1.61 8.50 -4.41
CA GLU A 206 1.23 8.30 -3.02
C GLU A 206 -0.29 8.44 -2.85
N THR A 207 -0.85 7.73 -1.87
CA THR A 207 -2.23 7.94 -1.47
C THR A 207 -2.43 9.34 -0.89
N ILE A 208 -3.42 10.09 -1.39
CA ILE A 208 -3.68 11.47 -0.95
C ILE A 208 -4.50 11.56 0.33
N LEU A 209 -5.27 10.52 0.66
CA LEU A 209 -6.13 10.42 1.83
C LEU A 209 -5.96 9.05 2.48
N PRO A 210 -6.19 8.93 3.81
CA PRO A 210 -6.22 7.64 4.44
C PRO A 210 -7.41 6.81 3.94
N ILE A 211 -7.19 5.52 3.71
CA ILE A 211 -8.24 4.59 3.31
C ILE A 211 -8.78 3.89 4.55
N PRO A 212 -10.06 4.08 4.91
CA PRO A 212 -10.62 3.53 6.13
C PRO A 212 -10.66 1.99 6.12
N ILE A 213 -10.90 1.41 7.28
CA ILE A 213 -11.15 -0.04 7.42
C ILE A 213 -12.28 -0.46 6.48
N ASP A 214 -12.07 -1.57 5.76
CA ASP A 214 -12.96 -2.09 4.72
C ASP A 214 -13.30 -1.08 3.61
N GLY A 215 -12.47 -0.06 3.44
CA GLY A 215 -12.60 0.98 2.44
C GLY A 215 -11.81 0.74 1.17
N GLN A 216 -12.04 1.62 0.20
CA GLN A 216 -11.31 1.66 -1.06
C GLN A 216 -11.11 3.10 -1.54
N PHE A 217 -10.14 3.29 -2.41
CA PHE A 217 -9.85 4.54 -3.10
C PHE A 217 -9.50 4.24 -4.56
N SER A 218 -10.24 4.84 -5.49
CA SER A 218 -9.99 4.69 -6.93
C SER A 218 -9.47 6.01 -7.49
N ASP A 219 -8.48 5.91 -8.37
CA ASP A 219 -7.88 7.05 -9.06
C ASP A 219 -7.36 6.62 -10.44
N GLN A 220 -6.77 7.55 -11.19
CA GLN A 220 -6.17 7.29 -12.48
C GLN A 220 -4.80 7.97 -12.59
N ILE A 221 -3.91 7.37 -13.35
CA ILE A 221 -2.62 7.95 -13.72
C ILE A 221 -2.41 7.93 -15.22
N THR A 222 -1.82 9.00 -15.75
CA THR A 222 -1.38 9.08 -17.15
C THR A 222 0.11 8.77 -17.22
N LEU A 223 0.48 7.74 -17.96
CA LEU A 223 1.85 7.31 -18.17
C LEU A 223 2.27 7.54 -19.63
N VAL A 224 3.47 8.06 -19.81
CA VAL A 224 4.11 8.20 -21.14
C VAL A 224 5.16 7.10 -21.26
N ILE A 225 4.86 6.10 -22.07
CA ILE A 225 5.72 4.92 -22.21
C ILE A 225 6.85 5.22 -23.24
N PRO A 226 8.12 5.09 -22.86
CA PRO A 226 9.25 5.32 -23.76
C PRO A 226 9.23 4.42 -25.01
N ASP A 227 9.84 4.91 -26.09
CA ASP A 227 9.85 4.20 -27.38
C ASP A 227 10.72 2.94 -27.39
N ASP A 228 11.66 2.81 -26.46
CA ASP A 228 12.51 1.62 -26.27
C ASP A 228 11.79 0.46 -25.56
N ILE A 229 10.64 0.73 -24.94
CA ILE A 229 9.77 -0.32 -24.40
C ILE A 229 8.95 -0.95 -25.54
N PRO A 230 8.91 -2.29 -25.66
CA PRO A 230 8.12 -2.99 -26.67
C PRO A 230 6.64 -2.60 -26.65
N ASN A 231 5.93 -2.85 -27.76
CA ASN A 231 4.48 -2.60 -27.82
C ASN A 231 3.69 -3.51 -26.85
N THR A 232 4.21 -4.69 -26.56
CA THR A 232 3.70 -5.60 -25.53
C THR A 232 4.63 -5.58 -24.34
N PHE A 233 4.13 -5.29 -23.15
CA PHE A 233 4.90 -5.26 -21.92
C PHE A 233 4.04 -5.62 -20.70
N GLU A 234 4.69 -5.99 -19.61
CA GLU A 234 4.05 -6.20 -18.33
C GLU A 234 4.04 -4.89 -17.52
N ILE A 235 2.89 -4.55 -16.96
CA ILE A 235 2.74 -3.43 -16.04
C ILE A 235 2.30 -3.97 -14.66
N LYS A 236 3.02 -3.54 -13.62
CA LYS A 236 2.77 -3.96 -12.25
C LYS A 236 2.66 -2.74 -11.34
N PHE A 237 1.59 -2.71 -10.54
CA PHE A 237 1.40 -1.73 -9.47
C PHE A 237 1.62 -2.42 -8.13
N VAL A 238 2.35 -1.75 -7.24
CA VAL A 238 2.63 -2.25 -5.89
C VAL A 238 2.31 -1.16 -4.89
N ILE A 239 1.30 -1.39 -4.05
CA ILE A 239 1.00 -0.49 -2.92
C ILE A 239 2.04 -0.73 -1.82
N ASP A 240 2.36 0.32 -1.07
CA ASP A 240 3.39 0.34 -0.04
C ASP A 240 4.79 -0.03 -0.54
N ASP A 241 5.18 0.53 -1.69
CA ASP A 241 6.52 0.38 -2.23
C ASP A 241 7.04 1.71 -2.82
N LEU A 242 8.25 2.10 -2.44
CA LEU A 242 8.98 3.26 -2.97
C LEU A 242 9.79 2.94 -4.24
N GLY A 243 9.55 1.79 -4.89
CA GLY A 243 10.32 1.32 -6.03
C GLY A 243 11.58 0.53 -5.64
N THR A 244 11.65 0.09 -4.40
CA THR A 244 12.76 -0.71 -3.86
C THR A 244 12.35 -2.14 -3.51
N GLY A 245 11.06 -2.46 -3.59
CA GLY A 245 10.47 -3.71 -3.14
C GLY A 245 10.35 -3.78 -1.61
N ILE A 246 10.44 -2.65 -0.91
CA ILE A 246 10.35 -2.58 0.55
C ILE A 246 9.25 -1.58 0.92
N GLY A 247 8.28 -2.04 1.71
CA GLY A 247 7.21 -1.23 2.28
C GLY A 247 7.69 -0.32 3.42
N ILE A 248 6.89 0.69 3.73
CA ILE A 248 7.08 1.61 4.86
C ILE A 248 5.94 1.54 5.86
N VAL A 249 4.81 0.93 5.49
CA VAL A 249 3.66 0.68 6.33
C VAL A 249 3.72 -0.76 6.82
N ASN A 250 3.50 -0.97 8.10
CA ASN A 250 3.37 -2.32 8.65
C ASN A 250 1.96 -2.84 8.37
N GLU A 251 1.81 -3.94 7.67
CA GLU A 251 0.52 -4.47 7.22
C GLU A 251 0.23 -5.87 7.79
N LEU A 252 -1.02 -6.30 7.75
CA LEU A 252 -1.40 -7.65 8.19
C LEU A 252 -0.84 -8.71 7.24
N ILE A 253 -0.80 -8.41 5.94
CA ILE A 253 -0.31 -9.31 4.89
C ILE A 253 0.59 -8.50 3.95
N GLU A 254 1.90 -8.70 4.04
CA GLU A 254 2.92 -8.01 3.24
C GLU A 254 3.09 -8.59 1.81
N THR A 255 2.34 -9.63 1.44
CA THR A 255 2.55 -10.37 0.18
C THR A 255 1.44 -10.21 -0.84
N ASN A 256 0.39 -9.43 -0.53
CA ASN A 256 -0.79 -9.20 -1.38
C ASN A 256 -0.82 -7.80 -2.01
N ASN A 257 0.24 -7.02 -1.87
CA ASN A 257 0.33 -5.60 -2.19
C ASN A 257 0.46 -5.30 -3.70
N SER A 258 0.50 -6.31 -4.57
CA SER A 258 0.79 -6.10 -5.98
C SER A 258 -0.28 -6.65 -6.92
N PHE A 259 -0.45 -5.96 -8.04
CA PHE A 259 -1.22 -6.42 -9.18
C PHE A 259 -0.40 -6.27 -10.46
N VAL A 260 -0.44 -7.29 -11.31
CA VAL A 260 0.30 -7.34 -12.56
C VAL A 260 -0.62 -7.72 -13.71
N THR A 261 -0.42 -7.08 -14.86
CA THR A 261 -1.14 -7.44 -16.10
C THR A 261 -0.25 -7.17 -17.32
N THR A 262 -0.54 -7.87 -18.42
CA THR A 262 0.10 -7.58 -19.69
C THR A 262 -0.72 -6.54 -20.47
N PHE A 263 -0.03 -5.61 -21.09
CA PHE A 263 -0.60 -4.56 -21.93
C PHE A 263 -0.04 -4.61 -23.33
N ASP A 264 -0.92 -4.36 -24.31
CA ASP A 264 -0.56 -4.27 -25.73
C ASP A 264 -1.00 -2.93 -26.29
N PHE A 265 -0.08 -2.19 -26.91
CA PHE A 265 -0.45 -1.03 -27.75
C PHE A 265 -1.19 -1.48 -29.02
N PHE A 266 -1.91 -0.56 -29.64
CA PHE A 266 -2.39 -0.78 -30.98
C PHE A 266 -1.20 -0.88 -31.95
N VAL A 267 -1.23 -1.89 -32.81
CA VAL A 267 -0.23 -2.03 -33.88
C VAL A 267 -0.54 -0.97 -34.94
N PRO A 268 0.44 -0.15 -35.36
CA PRO A 268 0.23 0.80 -36.44
C PRO A 268 -0.24 0.09 -37.71
N ILE A 269 -1.23 0.69 -38.38
CA ILE A 269 -1.75 0.16 -39.66
C ILE A 269 -0.69 0.42 -40.73
N GLU A 270 -0.10 -0.66 -41.24
CA GLU A 270 0.76 -0.62 -42.41
C GLU A 270 -0.08 -0.61 -43.69
N PHE A 271 0.36 0.14 -44.68
CA PHE A 271 -0.32 0.22 -45.98
C PHE A 271 0.70 0.29 -47.12
N ASN A 272 0.27 -0.11 -48.32
CA ASN A 272 1.06 0.02 -49.52
C ASN A 272 0.98 1.46 -50.04
N PRO A 273 2.08 2.06 -50.50
CA PRO A 273 2.05 3.39 -51.10
C PRO A 273 1.20 3.37 -52.40
N LEU A 274 0.43 4.43 -52.61
CA LEU A 274 -0.32 4.65 -53.81
C LEU A 274 0.44 5.54 -54.77
N GLU A 275 0.31 5.26 -56.07
CA GLU A 275 0.91 6.11 -57.13
C GLU A 275 -0.09 7.20 -57.55
N ASP A 276 0.43 8.33 -58.04
CA ASP A 276 -0.41 9.38 -58.58
C ASP A 276 -1.04 8.94 -59.90
N LEU A 277 -2.25 9.41 -60.18
CA LEU A 277 -2.95 9.10 -61.41
C LEU A 277 -2.84 10.25 -62.43
N ILE A 278 -2.58 9.88 -63.65
CA ILE A 278 -2.46 10.84 -64.76
C ILE A 278 -3.46 10.41 -65.86
N VAL A 279 -4.31 11.34 -66.28
CA VAL A 279 -5.26 11.13 -67.36
C VAL A 279 -5.11 12.25 -68.41
N CYS A 280 -5.70 12.00 -69.60
CA CYS A 280 -5.77 13.03 -70.63
C CYS A 280 -6.70 14.17 -70.18
N ASN A 281 -6.30 15.39 -70.45
CA ASN A 281 -7.04 16.60 -70.12
C ASN A 281 -8.38 16.65 -70.92
N GLU A 282 -9.51 16.80 -70.22
CA GLU A 282 -10.85 16.95 -70.78
C GLU A 282 -11.33 18.40 -70.80
N GLY A 283 -10.47 19.33 -70.47
CA GLY A 283 -10.71 20.76 -70.43
C GLY A 283 -9.64 21.44 -69.55
N LEU A 284 -9.73 22.72 -69.38
CA LEU A 284 -8.76 23.43 -68.52
C LEU A 284 -8.86 22.94 -67.10
N THR A 285 -7.81 22.27 -66.60
CA THR A 285 -7.73 21.71 -65.21
C THR A 285 -8.78 20.68 -64.85
N ARG A 286 -9.40 19.97 -65.84
CA ARG A 286 -10.42 18.96 -65.62
C ARG A 286 -10.00 17.60 -66.14
N GLY A 287 -10.25 16.55 -65.38
CA GLY A 287 -10.08 15.14 -65.78
C GLY A 287 -11.06 14.21 -65.07
N THR A 288 -11.31 13.07 -65.69
CA THR A 288 -12.09 12.00 -65.10
C THR A 288 -11.18 10.84 -64.73
N PHE A 289 -11.22 10.45 -63.48
CA PHE A 289 -10.30 9.48 -62.89
C PHE A 289 -11.03 8.25 -62.37
N ASP A 290 -10.40 7.08 -62.47
CA ASP A 290 -10.82 5.82 -61.92
C ASP A 290 -9.72 5.34 -60.95
N PHE A 291 -10.01 5.35 -59.65
CA PHE A 291 -9.18 4.81 -58.58
C PHE A 291 -9.92 3.80 -57.71
N SER A 292 -10.97 3.17 -58.29
CA SER A 292 -11.77 2.17 -57.60
C SER A 292 -10.96 0.94 -57.13
N ASN A 293 -9.85 0.65 -57.81
CA ASN A 293 -8.92 -0.43 -57.40
C ASN A 293 -7.95 -0.03 -56.27
N TYR A 294 -7.86 1.25 -55.94
CA TYR A 294 -6.94 1.73 -54.88
C TYR A 294 -7.33 1.24 -53.50
N GLU A 295 -8.62 0.93 -53.29
CA GLU A 295 -9.07 0.28 -52.08
C GLU A 295 -8.33 -1.04 -51.81
N GLU A 296 -8.16 -1.89 -52.80
CA GLU A 296 -7.46 -3.17 -52.68
C GLU A 296 -5.94 -3.02 -52.76
N LEU A 297 -5.42 -2.03 -53.49
CA LEU A 297 -4.00 -1.83 -53.64
C LEU A 297 -3.34 -1.30 -52.38
N VAL A 298 -4.01 -0.46 -51.62
CA VAL A 298 -3.46 0.17 -50.42
C VAL A 298 -3.43 -0.77 -49.22
N LYS A 299 -4.33 -1.76 -49.19
CA LYS A 299 -4.45 -2.73 -48.11
C LYS A 299 -3.24 -3.65 -48.00
N THR A 300 -2.73 -3.85 -46.81
CA THR A 300 -1.80 -4.95 -46.47
C THR A 300 -2.54 -6.11 -45.80
N ASN A 301 -3.73 -5.85 -45.26
CA ASN A 301 -4.61 -6.85 -44.67
C ASN A 301 -6.01 -6.71 -45.33
N PRO A 302 -6.64 -7.82 -45.82
CA PRO A 302 -7.95 -7.79 -46.42
C PRO A 302 -9.09 -7.31 -45.51
N ASP A 303 -8.90 -7.41 -44.20
CA ASP A 303 -9.88 -6.99 -43.18
C ASP A 303 -9.95 -5.48 -43.01
N PHE A 304 -8.96 -4.74 -43.54
CA PHE A 304 -8.98 -3.29 -43.48
C PHE A 304 -10.08 -2.70 -44.32
N THR A 305 -10.72 -1.64 -43.81
CA THR A 305 -11.69 -0.84 -44.59
C THR A 305 -10.98 0.42 -45.10
N VAL A 306 -11.24 0.81 -46.33
CA VAL A 306 -10.60 1.95 -47.01
C VAL A 306 -11.67 2.90 -47.52
N GLN A 307 -11.46 4.19 -47.27
CA GLN A 307 -12.38 5.26 -47.65
C GLN A 307 -11.59 6.44 -48.21
N PHE A 308 -12.19 7.17 -49.14
CA PHE A 308 -11.56 8.27 -49.87
C PHE A 308 -12.24 9.62 -49.55
N TYR A 309 -11.43 10.69 -49.48
CA TYR A 309 -11.91 12.00 -49.05
C TYR A 309 -11.24 13.13 -49.86
N GLU A 310 -11.89 14.29 -49.93
CA GLU A 310 -11.37 15.46 -50.65
C GLU A 310 -10.37 16.29 -49.82
N ASN A 311 -10.36 16.08 -48.51
CA ASN A 311 -9.43 16.76 -47.62
C ASN A 311 -9.12 15.91 -46.38
N GLN A 312 -8.04 16.25 -45.68
CA GLN A 312 -7.52 15.55 -44.49
C GLN A 312 -8.52 15.59 -43.33
N GLU A 313 -9.22 16.71 -43.15
CA GLU A 313 -10.13 16.88 -42.01
C GLU A 313 -11.34 15.91 -42.15
N ASP A 314 -11.91 15.82 -43.35
CA ASP A 314 -12.99 14.87 -43.64
C ASP A 314 -12.53 13.41 -43.47
N ALA A 315 -11.29 13.09 -43.88
CA ALA A 315 -10.69 11.78 -43.66
C ALA A 315 -10.53 11.48 -42.18
N ASN A 316 -10.08 12.44 -41.36
CA ASN A 316 -9.92 12.27 -39.91
C ASN A 316 -11.29 12.11 -39.21
N LEU A 317 -12.30 12.86 -39.61
CA LEU A 317 -13.61 12.85 -39.00
C LEU A 317 -14.55 11.79 -39.59
N GLN A 318 -14.12 11.10 -40.67
CA GLN A 318 -14.92 10.09 -41.40
C GLN A 318 -16.27 10.63 -41.92
N ILE A 319 -16.24 11.82 -42.51
CA ILE A 319 -17.39 12.51 -43.07
C ILE A 319 -17.14 12.87 -44.55
N ASN A 320 -18.19 13.10 -45.35
CA ASN A 320 -18.11 13.52 -46.73
C ASN A 320 -17.27 12.58 -47.63
N GLU A 321 -17.44 11.27 -47.49
CA GLU A 321 -16.74 10.23 -48.26
C GLU A 321 -16.98 10.36 -49.77
N ILE A 322 -15.94 10.12 -50.58
CA ILE A 322 -16.02 10.02 -52.02
C ILE A 322 -16.49 8.61 -52.40
N TRP A 323 -17.77 8.46 -52.77
CA TRP A 323 -18.36 7.18 -53.17
C TRP A 323 -18.14 6.83 -54.63
N ASN A 324 -17.92 7.84 -55.50
CA ASN A 324 -17.82 7.66 -56.94
C ASN A 324 -16.36 7.52 -57.40
N THR A 325 -15.68 6.48 -56.93
CA THR A 325 -14.24 6.26 -57.16
C THR A 325 -13.91 5.79 -58.57
N ASN A 326 -14.89 5.21 -59.30
CA ASN A 326 -14.68 4.71 -60.64
C ASN A 326 -14.95 5.76 -61.74
N ASN A 327 -15.48 6.92 -61.39
CA ASN A 327 -15.76 8.01 -62.33
C ASN A 327 -15.70 9.37 -61.61
N TYR A 328 -14.60 9.60 -60.88
CA TYR A 328 -14.41 10.84 -60.17
C TYR A 328 -13.97 11.96 -61.08
N ILE A 329 -14.67 13.09 -61.03
CA ILE A 329 -14.38 14.26 -61.86
C ILE A 329 -13.62 15.28 -61.04
N ALA A 330 -12.31 15.42 -61.29
CA ALA A 330 -11.53 16.50 -60.75
C ALA A 330 -11.71 17.78 -61.58
N THR A 331 -12.09 18.87 -60.96
CA THR A 331 -12.27 20.20 -61.61
C THR A 331 -11.06 21.07 -61.48
N THR A 332 -10.09 20.64 -60.68
CA THR A 332 -8.75 21.26 -60.50
C THR A 332 -7.72 20.17 -60.52
N THR A 333 -6.57 20.42 -61.18
CA THR A 333 -5.42 19.48 -61.18
C THR A 333 -4.13 20.26 -60.91
N PRO A 334 -3.20 19.75 -60.09
CA PRO A 334 -3.33 18.51 -59.32
C PRO A 334 -4.39 18.64 -58.22
N LYS A 335 -5.16 17.55 -57.99
CA LYS A 335 -6.11 17.43 -56.88
C LYS A 335 -5.62 16.31 -55.98
N GLU A 336 -5.39 16.60 -54.71
CA GLU A 336 -5.04 15.62 -53.70
C GLU A 336 -6.31 14.90 -53.20
N VAL A 337 -6.24 13.58 -53.11
CA VAL A 337 -7.26 12.72 -52.54
C VAL A 337 -6.66 12.03 -51.33
N PHE A 338 -7.34 12.15 -50.22
CA PHE A 338 -6.95 11.54 -48.93
C PHE A 338 -7.61 10.18 -48.78
N VAL A 339 -6.84 9.23 -48.28
CA VAL A 339 -7.25 7.86 -48.07
C VAL A 339 -7.19 7.54 -46.60
N ARG A 340 -8.30 7.11 -46.02
CA ARG A 340 -8.40 6.61 -44.68
C ARG A 340 -8.42 5.09 -44.70
N ILE A 341 -7.58 4.45 -43.94
CA ILE A 341 -7.45 3.02 -43.78
C ILE A 341 -7.73 2.69 -42.33
N ASN A 342 -8.73 1.86 -42.06
CA ASN A 342 -9.18 1.50 -40.72
C ASN A 342 -9.01 0.01 -40.48
N ASP A 343 -8.68 -0.36 -39.27
CA ASP A 343 -9.00 -1.65 -38.66
C ASP A 343 -10.18 -1.49 -37.69
N ASP A 344 -10.42 -2.46 -36.80
CA ASP A 344 -11.51 -2.43 -35.84
C ASP A 344 -11.30 -1.35 -34.72
N PHE A 345 -10.09 -0.86 -34.54
CA PHE A 345 -9.74 -0.01 -33.40
C PHE A 345 -9.09 1.31 -33.81
N CYS A 346 -8.27 1.29 -34.87
CA CYS A 346 -7.45 2.40 -35.30
C CYS A 346 -7.70 2.81 -36.73
N PHE A 347 -7.17 3.96 -37.12
CA PHE A 347 -7.07 4.37 -38.52
C PHE A 347 -5.72 5.04 -38.78
N THR A 348 -5.33 5.03 -40.03
CA THR A 348 -4.24 5.84 -40.56
C THR A 348 -4.69 6.54 -41.83
N THR A 349 -3.97 7.56 -42.28
CA THR A 349 -4.29 8.26 -43.54
C THR A 349 -3.06 8.37 -44.42
N THR A 350 -3.29 8.29 -45.70
CA THR A 350 -2.33 8.59 -46.77
C THR A 350 -2.98 9.44 -47.83
N SER A 351 -2.28 9.81 -48.88
CA SER A 351 -2.84 10.56 -50.01
C SER A 351 -2.16 10.20 -51.32
N PHE A 352 -2.79 10.56 -52.43
CA PHE A 352 -2.24 10.53 -53.80
C PHE A 352 -2.81 11.70 -54.59
N PHE A 353 -2.18 12.03 -55.74
CA PHE A 353 -2.62 13.11 -56.63
C PHE A 353 -3.30 12.61 -57.89
N LEU A 354 -4.29 13.43 -58.34
CA LEU A 354 -4.98 13.30 -59.60
C LEU A 354 -4.54 14.40 -60.55
#